data_0f6ec6c64622c0066b111953eec5a9cf
#
_entry.id   0f6ec6c64622c0066b111953eec5a9cf
#
_cell.length_a   1.000
_cell.length_b   1.000
_cell.length_c   1.000
_cell.angle_alpha   90.00
_cell.angle_beta   90.00
_cell.angle_gamma   90.00
#
_symmetry.space_group_name_H-M   'P 1'
#
loop_
_entity.id
_entity.type
_entity.pdbx_description
1 polymer ?
#
loop_
_entity_poly.entity_id
_entity_poly.type
_entity_poly.pdbx_seq_one_letter_code
_entity_poly.pdbx_strand_id
1 'polypeptide(L)'
;GYIVRVGDIAPELEMELTDGQKVKLSDLRGKVVMLQFTASWCGVCRKEMPFIESDIWQKHKANPNFALYGVDRDEPVETVKAFAEKTGVTYPLALDPGADHFAKYADRKAGITRNVLIDKTGKIVMLTRLYNEEEFASLCKKIDEMLAE
;
A
#
# COMPACT_ATOMS: atom_id res chain seq x y z
N GLY A 1 -7.61 -10.94 -10.90
CA GLY A 1 -7.89 -10.46 -9.58
C GLY A 1 -6.85 -10.82 -8.56
N TYR A 2 -7.23 -10.67 -7.30
CA TYR A 2 -6.38 -11.12 -6.19
C TYR A 2 -6.15 -12.62 -6.22
N ILE A 3 -4.92 -13.03 -5.86
CA ILE A 3 -4.60 -14.44 -5.60
C ILE A 3 -4.48 -14.73 -4.10
N VAL A 4 -4.61 -13.69 -3.26
CA VAL A 4 -4.65 -13.80 -1.80
C VAL A 4 -6.07 -13.51 -1.32
N ARG A 5 -6.37 -13.90 -0.07
CA ARG A 5 -7.68 -13.72 0.56
C ARG A 5 -7.55 -13.13 1.95
N VAL A 6 -8.62 -12.51 2.41
CA VAL A 6 -8.72 -12.12 3.83
C VAL A 6 -8.56 -13.38 4.69
N GLY A 7 -7.70 -13.28 5.69
CA GLY A 7 -7.33 -14.41 6.56
C GLY A 7 -6.00 -15.04 6.23
N ASP A 8 -5.49 -14.85 5.02
CA ASP A 8 -4.17 -15.36 4.65
C ASP A 8 -3.07 -14.56 5.36
N ILE A 9 -1.95 -15.22 5.61
CA ILE A 9 -0.73 -14.51 5.98
C ILE A 9 -0.24 -13.78 4.74
N ALA A 10 0.03 -12.49 4.87
CA ALA A 10 0.48 -11.66 3.75
C ALA A 10 1.79 -12.21 3.19
N PRO A 11 1.89 -12.45 1.87
CA PRO A 11 3.13 -12.88 1.24
C PRO A 11 4.28 -11.94 1.56
N GLU A 12 5.47 -12.50 1.82
CA GLU A 12 6.65 -11.72 2.16
C GLU A 12 7.08 -10.82 1.01
N LEU A 13 7.46 -9.59 1.36
CA LEU A 13 8.04 -8.62 0.42
C LEU A 13 9.35 -8.10 0.98
N GLU A 14 10.37 -8.04 0.13
CA GLU A 14 11.60 -7.34 0.40
C GLU A 14 11.62 -6.11 -0.50
N MET A 15 11.19 -4.96 0.07
CA MET A 15 10.98 -3.73 -0.71
C MET A 15 12.19 -2.82 -0.64
N GLU A 16 12.50 -2.17 -1.75
CA GLU A 16 13.44 -1.06 -1.77
C GLU A 16 12.64 0.22 -1.95
N LEU A 17 12.83 1.17 -1.04
CA LEU A 17 12.16 2.47 -1.12
C LEU A 17 12.90 3.41 -2.06
N THR A 18 12.26 4.50 -2.45
CA THR A 18 12.87 5.46 -3.39
C THR A 18 14.11 6.15 -2.84
N ASP A 19 14.30 6.15 -1.52
CA ASP A 19 15.50 6.71 -0.86
C ASP A 19 16.60 5.67 -0.65
N GLY A 20 16.42 4.44 -1.15
CA GLY A 20 17.39 3.35 -1.05
C GLY A 20 17.24 2.48 0.20
N GLN A 21 16.37 2.82 1.14
CA GLN A 21 16.14 1.98 2.31
C GLN A 21 15.48 0.67 1.89
N LYS A 22 15.81 -0.41 2.60
CA LYS A 22 15.24 -1.73 2.36
C LYS A 22 14.35 -2.12 3.54
N VAL A 23 13.15 -2.63 3.24
CA VAL A 23 12.15 -3.00 4.22
C VAL A 23 11.62 -4.39 3.91
N LYS A 24 11.65 -5.28 4.91
CA LYS A 24 11.00 -6.58 4.81
C LYS A 24 9.63 -6.48 5.47
N LEU A 25 8.60 -6.98 4.80
CA LEU A 25 7.26 -6.97 5.38
C LEU A 25 7.20 -7.72 6.71
N SER A 26 7.92 -8.84 6.81
CA SER A 26 7.97 -9.63 8.05
C SER A 26 8.57 -8.87 9.24
N ASP A 27 9.40 -7.86 9.00
CA ASP A 27 9.98 -7.02 10.06
C ASP A 27 8.95 -6.04 10.64
N LEU A 28 7.79 -5.92 10.02
CA LEU A 28 6.72 -5.02 10.45
C LEU A 28 5.66 -5.70 11.32
N ARG A 29 5.91 -6.93 11.77
CA ARG A 29 5.01 -7.61 12.72
C ARG A 29 4.90 -6.79 14.00
N GLY A 30 3.70 -6.72 14.55
CA GLY A 30 3.38 -5.82 15.66
C GLY A 30 2.82 -4.48 15.22
N LYS A 31 2.86 -4.19 13.91
CA LYS A 31 2.30 -2.98 13.32
C LYS A 31 1.12 -3.31 12.42
N VAL A 32 0.19 -2.38 12.34
CA VAL A 32 -0.84 -2.38 11.28
C VAL A 32 -0.16 -1.87 10.01
N VAL A 33 -0.24 -2.63 8.92
CA VAL A 33 0.44 -2.29 7.67
C VAL A 33 -0.58 -2.14 6.55
N MET A 34 -0.48 -1.06 5.80
CA MET A 34 -1.24 -0.88 4.57
C MET A 34 -0.26 -0.88 3.39
N LEU A 35 -0.56 -1.71 2.39
CA LEU A 35 0.14 -1.70 1.11
C LEU A 35 -0.82 -1.16 0.06
N GLN A 36 -0.42 -0.13 -0.65
CA GLN A 36 -1.13 0.36 -1.82
C GLN A 36 -0.32 -0.04 -3.05
N PHE A 37 -0.96 -0.70 -4.01
CA PHE A 37 -0.32 -0.95 -5.30
C PHE A 37 -0.72 0.16 -6.27
N THR A 38 0.27 0.76 -6.93
CA THR A 38 0.08 1.97 -7.73
C THR A 38 1.00 1.99 -8.95
N ALA A 39 0.79 2.94 -9.84
CA ALA A 39 1.66 3.23 -10.98
C ALA A 39 1.36 4.64 -11.50
N SER A 40 2.35 5.29 -12.09
CA SER A 40 2.21 6.67 -12.56
C SER A 40 1.19 6.84 -13.69
N TRP A 41 1.00 5.79 -14.49
CA TRP A 41 0.05 5.79 -15.61
C TRP A 41 -1.39 5.48 -15.17
N CYS A 42 -1.60 5.15 -13.92
CA CYS A 42 -2.91 4.72 -13.42
C CYS A 42 -3.73 5.93 -12.94
N GLY A 43 -4.76 6.30 -13.70
CA GLY A 43 -5.60 7.45 -13.37
C GLY A 43 -6.36 7.30 -12.07
N VAL A 44 -6.87 6.10 -11.77
CA VAL A 44 -7.60 5.81 -10.52
C VAL A 44 -6.66 5.91 -9.33
N CYS A 45 -5.43 5.41 -9.46
CA CYS A 45 -4.41 5.52 -8.40
C CYS A 45 -4.11 6.99 -8.09
N ARG A 46 -3.93 7.82 -9.11
CA ARG A 46 -3.66 9.25 -8.93
C ARG A 46 -4.83 9.97 -8.25
N LYS A 47 -6.05 9.55 -8.53
CA LYS A 47 -7.25 10.10 -7.90
C LYS A 47 -7.34 9.73 -6.42
N GLU A 48 -6.98 8.49 -6.07
CA GLU A 48 -7.05 7.97 -4.71
C GLU A 48 -5.93 8.52 -3.82
N MET A 49 -4.74 8.69 -4.36
CA MET A 49 -3.54 8.99 -3.56
C MET A 49 -3.64 10.24 -2.69
N PRO A 50 -4.23 11.36 -3.14
CA PRO A 50 -4.41 12.51 -2.24
C PRO A 50 -5.28 12.20 -1.03
N PHE A 51 -6.26 11.32 -1.16
CA PHE A 51 -7.11 10.89 -0.05
C PHE A 51 -6.37 9.96 0.90
N ILE A 52 -5.53 9.08 0.38
CA ILE A 52 -4.64 8.24 1.22
C ILE A 52 -3.72 9.16 2.03
N GLU A 53 -3.16 10.17 1.39
CA GLU A 53 -2.29 11.13 2.05
C GLU A 53 -3.00 11.85 3.18
N SER A 54 -4.16 12.47 2.90
CA SER A 54 -4.87 13.32 3.87
C SER A 54 -5.59 12.51 4.95
N ASP A 55 -6.26 11.42 4.58
CA ASP A 55 -7.18 10.72 5.47
C ASP A 55 -6.53 9.57 6.22
N ILE A 56 -5.40 9.07 5.76
CA ILE A 56 -4.70 7.95 6.38
C ILE A 56 -3.31 8.36 6.84
N TRP A 57 -2.46 8.80 5.92
CA TRP A 57 -1.05 9.05 6.25
C TRP A 57 -0.86 10.23 7.21
N GLN A 58 -1.45 11.37 6.92
CA GLN A 58 -1.29 12.54 7.80
C GLN A 58 -1.89 12.29 9.18
N LYS A 59 -2.92 11.46 9.26
CA LYS A 59 -3.56 11.10 10.52
C LYS A 59 -2.70 10.15 11.36
N HIS A 60 -2.00 9.21 10.74
CA HIS A 60 -1.34 8.10 11.44
C HIS A 60 0.18 8.07 11.30
N LYS A 61 0.79 8.95 10.52
CA LYS A 61 2.24 8.90 10.24
C LYS A 61 3.13 8.95 11.49
N ALA A 62 2.65 9.58 12.56
CA ALA A 62 3.39 9.66 13.80
C ALA A 62 3.16 8.47 14.74
N ASN A 63 2.22 7.58 14.39
CA ASN A 63 1.94 6.40 15.21
C ASN A 63 2.96 5.30 14.89
N PRO A 64 3.80 4.87 15.86
CA PRO A 64 4.82 3.85 15.61
C PRO A 64 4.24 2.47 15.30
N ASN A 65 2.94 2.27 15.54
CA ASN A 65 2.26 1.00 15.28
C ASN A 65 1.61 0.94 13.89
N PHE A 66 1.85 1.95 13.05
CA PHE A 66 1.31 1.99 11.70
C PHE A 66 2.43 2.15 10.65
N ALA A 67 2.30 1.41 9.55
CA ALA A 67 3.20 1.55 8.40
C ALA A 67 2.37 1.55 7.12
N LEU A 68 2.74 2.41 6.17
CA LEU A 68 2.09 2.54 4.87
C LEU A 68 3.15 2.62 3.78
N TYR A 69 3.01 1.79 2.75
CA TYR A 69 3.90 1.83 1.58
C TYR A 69 3.06 1.80 0.30
N GLY A 70 3.39 2.71 -0.62
CA GLY A 70 2.88 2.65 -1.98
C GLY A 70 3.85 1.87 -2.85
N VAL A 71 3.45 0.69 -3.31
CA VAL A 71 4.28 -0.19 -4.14
C VAL A 71 4.01 0.13 -5.60
N ASP A 72 5.00 0.72 -6.28
CA ASP A 72 4.86 1.20 -7.65
C ASP A 72 5.29 0.12 -8.63
N ARG A 73 4.32 -0.40 -9.38
CA ARG A 73 4.49 -1.57 -10.26
C ARG A 73 5.36 -1.26 -11.47
N ASP A 74 6.55 -1.86 -11.48
CA ASP A 74 7.44 -1.93 -12.65
C ASP A 74 7.78 -0.57 -13.28
N GLU A 75 8.17 0.40 -12.45
CA GLU A 75 8.64 1.69 -12.92
C GLU A 75 10.00 2.04 -12.33
N PRO A 76 10.87 2.76 -13.05
CA PRO A 76 12.17 3.15 -12.52
C PRO A 76 12.06 4.21 -11.43
N VAL A 77 13.08 4.31 -10.58
CA VAL A 77 13.08 5.18 -9.41
C VAL A 77 12.78 6.64 -9.74
N GLU A 78 13.30 7.15 -10.85
CA GLU A 78 13.09 8.54 -11.27
C GLU A 78 11.60 8.81 -11.56
N THR A 79 10.94 7.85 -12.21
CA THR A 79 9.51 7.93 -12.51
C THR A 79 8.69 7.91 -11.22
N VAL A 80 9.06 7.04 -10.28
CA VAL A 80 8.35 6.93 -9.00
C VAL A 80 8.50 8.21 -8.17
N LYS A 81 9.70 8.79 -8.12
CA LYS A 81 9.94 10.06 -7.44
C LYS A 81 9.13 11.21 -8.04
N ALA A 82 9.10 11.31 -9.36
CA ALA A 82 8.33 12.33 -10.07
C ALA A 82 6.82 12.15 -9.81
N PHE A 83 6.36 10.92 -9.75
CA PHE A 83 4.97 10.59 -9.46
C PHE A 83 4.58 11.04 -8.05
N ALA A 84 5.45 10.80 -7.06
CA ALA A 84 5.21 11.27 -5.69
C ALA A 84 5.08 12.80 -5.64
N GLU A 85 5.97 13.52 -6.31
CA GLU A 85 5.90 14.98 -6.37
C GLU A 85 4.62 15.46 -7.02
N LYS A 86 4.24 14.84 -8.13
CA LYS A 86 3.06 15.23 -8.91
C LYS A 86 1.77 15.01 -8.14
N THR A 87 1.68 13.93 -7.38
CA THR A 87 0.49 13.61 -6.57
C THR A 87 0.49 14.31 -5.22
N GLY A 88 1.64 14.81 -4.77
CA GLY A 88 1.77 15.48 -3.48
C GLY A 88 1.81 14.54 -2.28
N VAL A 89 1.98 13.25 -2.50
CA VAL A 89 2.03 12.29 -1.38
C VAL A 89 3.40 12.31 -0.71
N THR A 90 3.40 12.07 0.60
CA THR A 90 4.61 12.03 1.42
C THR A 90 4.86 10.66 2.06
N TYR A 91 3.90 9.73 1.96
CA TYR A 91 4.14 8.37 2.45
C TYR A 91 5.17 7.66 1.58
N PRO A 92 5.95 6.72 2.16
CA PRO A 92 7.01 6.05 1.41
C PRO A 92 6.50 5.28 0.20
N LEU A 93 7.19 5.42 -0.92
CA LEU A 93 6.93 4.62 -2.12
C LEU A 93 8.05 3.61 -2.29
N ALA A 94 7.68 2.40 -2.70
CA ALA A 94 8.59 1.29 -2.91
C ALA A 94 8.63 0.91 -4.39
N LEU A 95 9.77 0.40 -4.83
CA LEU A 95 9.99 -0.06 -6.20
C LEU A 95 9.53 -1.51 -6.35
N ASP A 96 8.99 -1.84 -7.51
CA ASP A 96 8.54 -3.19 -7.83
C ASP A 96 9.03 -3.62 -9.22
N PRO A 97 10.35 -3.84 -9.39
CA PRO A 97 10.89 -4.25 -10.70
C PRO A 97 10.22 -5.54 -11.19
N GLY A 98 9.82 -5.54 -12.46
CA GLY A 98 9.18 -6.70 -13.07
C GLY A 98 7.80 -7.03 -12.53
N ALA A 99 7.22 -6.19 -11.68
CA ALA A 99 5.96 -6.44 -10.99
C ALA A 99 5.98 -7.67 -10.07
N ASP A 100 7.15 -8.03 -9.56
CA ASP A 100 7.33 -9.24 -8.75
C ASP A 100 6.61 -9.17 -7.41
N HIS A 101 6.55 -8.00 -6.78
CA HIS A 101 5.78 -7.80 -5.55
C HIS A 101 4.27 -7.89 -5.82
N PHE A 102 3.82 -7.19 -6.85
CA PHE A 102 2.41 -7.22 -7.24
C PHE A 102 1.95 -8.65 -7.53
N ALA A 103 2.76 -9.44 -8.23
CA ALA A 103 2.44 -10.80 -8.63
C ALA A 103 2.29 -11.78 -7.45
N LYS A 104 2.79 -11.42 -6.27
CA LYS A 104 2.56 -12.23 -5.05
C LYS A 104 1.16 -12.02 -4.48
N TYR A 105 0.49 -10.93 -4.82
CA TYR A 105 -0.81 -10.57 -4.27
C TYR A 105 -1.94 -10.66 -5.27
N ALA A 106 -1.64 -10.48 -6.55
CA ALA A 106 -2.65 -10.47 -7.61
C ALA A 106 -2.07 -11.07 -8.89
N ASP A 107 -2.93 -11.42 -9.83
CA ASP A 107 -2.50 -11.81 -11.17
C ASP A 107 -1.64 -10.68 -11.75
N ARG A 108 -0.45 -11.02 -12.28
CA ARG A 108 0.53 -10.03 -12.76
C ARG A 108 -0.06 -9.04 -13.76
N LYS A 109 -1.06 -9.46 -14.54
CA LYS A 109 -1.72 -8.62 -15.55
C LYS A 109 -3.03 -8.00 -15.05
N ALA A 110 -3.39 -8.19 -13.79
CA ALA A 110 -4.62 -7.62 -13.24
C ALA A 110 -4.52 -6.10 -13.08
N GLY A 111 -5.66 -5.44 -12.92
CA GLY A 111 -5.72 -4.01 -12.65
C GLY A 111 -4.93 -3.64 -11.39
N ILE A 112 -4.25 -2.50 -11.44
CA ILE A 112 -3.24 -2.11 -10.46
C ILE A 112 -3.82 -1.55 -9.15
N THR A 113 -4.93 -0.81 -9.20
CA THR A 113 -5.42 -0.04 -8.06
C THR A 113 -5.97 -0.96 -6.96
N ARG A 114 -5.14 -1.22 -5.96
CA ARG A 114 -5.45 -2.15 -4.88
C ARG A 114 -4.83 -1.71 -3.57
N ASN A 115 -5.54 -1.94 -2.47
CA ASN A 115 -5.02 -1.73 -1.13
C ASN A 115 -5.14 -3.03 -0.34
N VAL A 116 -4.10 -3.36 0.41
CA VAL A 116 -4.05 -4.54 1.26
C VAL A 116 -3.81 -4.07 2.68
N LEU A 117 -4.71 -4.39 3.60
CA LEU A 117 -4.57 -4.06 5.00
C LEU A 117 -4.21 -5.31 5.79
N ILE A 118 -3.14 -5.22 6.57
CA ILE A 118 -2.51 -6.33 7.28
C ILE A 118 -2.50 -6.02 8.78
N ASP A 119 -2.90 -6.98 9.60
CA ASP A 119 -2.92 -6.79 11.05
C ASP A 119 -1.54 -7.02 11.69
N LYS A 120 -1.46 -6.84 12.99
CA LYS A 120 -0.20 -6.95 13.75
C LYS A 120 0.41 -8.35 13.71
N THR A 121 -0.38 -9.38 13.39
CA THR A 121 0.10 -10.77 13.28
C THR A 121 0.56 -11.12 11.87
N GLY A 122 0.34 -10.24 10.90
CA GLY A 122 0.67 -10.46 9.51
C GLY A 122 -0.46 -11.03 8.67
N LYS A 123 -1.68 -11.10 9.21
CA LYS A 123 -2.84 -11.54 8.45
C LYS A 123 -3.46 -10.41 7.65
N ILE A 124 -3.88 -10.73 6.45
CA ILE A 124 -4.67 -9.81 5.62
C ILE A 124 -6.07 -9.73 6.22
N VAL A 125 -6.51 -8.51 6.52
CA VAL A 125 -7.84 -8.27 7.11
C VAL A 125 -8.78 -7.52 6.18
N MET A 126 -8.26 -6.87 5.13
CA MET A 126 -9.07 -6.17 4.15
C MET A 126 -8.33 -6.09 2.82
N LEU A 127 -9.08 -6.26 1.74
CA LEU A 127 -8.60 -6.10 0.36
C LEU A 127 -9.55 -5.16 -0.35
N THR A 128 -9.01 -4.13 -1.00
CA THR A 128 -9.83 -3.22 -1.82
C THR A 128 -9.38 -3.26 -3.26
N ARG A 129 -10.22 -2.76 -4.16
CA ARG A 129 -9.92 -2.66 -5.57
C ARG A 129 -10.58 -1.41 -6.14
N LEU A 130 -9.83 -0.69 -6.99
CA LEU A 130 -10.26 0.58 -7.55
C LEU A 130 -10.48 1.63 -6.44
N TYR A 131 -11.27 2.65 -6.71
CA TYR A 131 -11.61 3.66 -5.70
C TYR A 131 -13.12 3.83 -5.63
N ASN A 132 -13.66 3.65 -4.43
CA ASN A 132 -15.06 3.86 -4.10
C ASN A 132 -15.09 4.55 -2.74
N GLU A 133 -15.84 5.62 -2.62
CA GLU A 133 -15.87 6.43 -1.39
C GLU A 133 -16.29 5.62 -0.16
N GLU A 134 -17.30 4.76 -0.30
CA GLU A 134 -17.80 3.94 0.82
C GLU A 134 -16.76 2.90 1.24
N GLU A 135 -16.12 2.24 0.29
CA GLU A 135 -15.08 1.26 0.58
C GLU A 135 -13.86 1.95 1.20
N PHE A 136 -13.49 3.12 0.69
CA PHE A 136 -12.38 3.89 1.25
C PHE A 136 -12.67 4.34 2.68
N ALA A 137 -13.89 4.78 2.96
CA ALA A 137 -14.31 5.14 4.32
C ALA A 137 -14.24 3.94 5.25
N SER A 138 -14.63 2.75 4.76
CA SER A 138 -14.52 1.50 5.52
C SER A 138 -13.08 1.14 5.81
N LEU A 139 -12.18 1.36 4.85
CA LEU A 139 -10.74 1.14 5.04
C LEU A 139 -10.18 2.06 6.13
N CYS A 140 -10.50 3.35 6.07
CA CYS A 140 -10.07 4.32 7.07
C CYS A 140 -10.58 3.95 8.47
N LYS A 141 -11.85 3.57 8.57
CA LYS A 141 -12.47 3.15 9.83
C LYS A 141 -11.78 1.91 10.40
N LYS A 142 -11.50 0.92 9.54
CA LYS A 142 -10.82 -0.31 9.96
C LYS A 142 -9.43 -0.02 10.51
N ILE A 143 -8.68 0.86 9.85
CA ILE A 143 -7.36 1.27 10.33
C ILE A 143 -7.47 1.93 11.70
N ASP A 144 -8.42 2.87 11.86
CA ASP A 144 -8.64 3.55 13.15
C ASP A 144 -8.96 2.56 14.27
N GLU A 145 -9.85 1.60 14.00
CA GLU A 145 -10.23 0.56 14.97
C GLU A 145 -9.04 -0.32 15.36
N MET A 146 -8.24 -0.75 14.39
CA MET A 146 -7.09 -1.60 14.63
C MET A 146 -5.99 -0.89 15.44
N LEU A 147 -5.81 0.41 15.22
CA LEU A 147 -4.82 1.20 15.94
C LEU A 147 -5.29 1.58 17.35
N ALA A 148 -6.59 1.51 17.61
CA ALA A 148 -7.17 1.75 18.94
C ALA A 148 -7.10 0.54 19.87
N GLU A 149 -6.77 -0.62 19.34
CA GLU A 149 -6.65 -1.87 20.12
C GLU A 149 -5.38 -1.90 20.98
#